data_1b83b360b44fa606e3f98b4dffda13a0
#
_entry.id   1b83b360b44fa606e3f98b4dffda13a0
#
_cell.length_a   1.000
_cell.length_b   1.000
_cell.length_c   1.000
_cell.angle_alpha   90.00
_cell.angle_beta   90.00
_cell.angle_gamma   90.00
#
_symmetry.space_group_name_H-M   'P 1'
#
loop_
_entity.id
_entity.type
_entity.pdbx_description
1 polymer ?
#
loop_
_entity_poly.entity_id
_entity_poly.type
_entity_poly.pdbx_seq_one_letter_code
_entity_poly.pdbx_strand_id
1 'polypeptide(L)'
;MKRYISILLLAAFCFLLSGCSSKQQTETEQTEGISETVEVERPEEMPEMCQIGKMEFALPTNCTYYGEAEVEGSETIYLYMGDYQVVVSSDPFPHDISLTDMDEAALELYIGSLSEGSYQIAGCQAAVVGKYPYLLLAYHDEALETDYSVYHTIIDGQVYTFVGYREGDEPVSEQEQEFLYELVSTMTEAPEEDEA
;
A
#
# COMPACT_ATOMS: atom_id res chain seq x y z
N MET A 1 11.95 11.88 -16.93
CA MET A 1 12.83 12.03 -15.77
C MET A 1 12.09 12.36 -14.44
N LYS A 2 10.76 12.63 -14.47
CA LYS A 2 9.96 12.95 -13.25
C LYS A 2 9.35 11.71 -12.56
N ARG A 3 9.33 10.55 -13.21
CA ARG A 3 8.64 9.33 -12.71
C ARG A 3 9.36 8.58 -11.58
N TYR A 4 10.62 8.91 -11.29
CA TYR A 4 11.41 8.18 -10.29
C TYR A 4 11.30 8.71 -8.85
N ILE A 5 10.73 9.91 -8.66
CA ILE A 5 10.68 10.57 -7.34
C ILE A 5 9.58 9.96 -6.47
N SER A 6 8.45 9.59 -7.07
CA SER A 6 7.29 9.03 -6.34
C SER A 6 7.55 7.65 -5.71
N ILE A 7 8.37 6.83 -6.37
CA ILE A 7 8.73 5.48 -5.88
C ILE A 7 9.53 5.57 -4.57
N LEU A 8 10.38 6.59 -4.44
CA LEU A 8 11.26 6.78 -3.29
C LEU A 8 10.50 7.10 -1.99
N LEU A 9 9.31 7.68 -2.11
CA LEU A 9 8.52 8.10 -0.95
C LEU A 9 7.71 6.94 -0.34
N LEU A 10 7.31 5.98 -1.15
CA LEU A 10 6.53 4.84 -0.69
C LEU A 10 7.38 3.83 0.09
N ALA A 11 8.65 3.64 -0.31
CA ALA A 11 9.61 2.83 0.45
C ALA A 11 9.78 3.36 1.88
N ALA A 12 9.69 4.70 2.09
CA ALA A 12 9.73 5.32 3.41
C ALA A 12 8.49 5.00 4.27
N PHE A 13 7.34 4.67 3.64
CA PHE A 13 6.12 4.34 4.36
C PHE A 13 6.18 2.97 5.04
N CYS A 14 6.83 1.99 4.40
CA CYS A 14 7.02 0.64 4.98
C CYS A 14 8.00 0.65 6.19
N PHE A 15 8.98 1.59 6.23
CA PHE A 15 9.96 1.69 7.32
C PHE A 15 9.39 2.07 8.69
N LEU A 16 8.27 2.78 8.73
CA LEU A 16 7.76 3.32 9.99
C LEU A 16 7.07 2.29 10.88
N LEU A 17 6.76 1.12 10.34
CA LEU A 17 6.13 0.03 11.11
C LEU A 17 7.12 -0.86 11.87
N SER A 18 8.45 -0.75 11.62
CA SER A 18 9.46 -1.64 12.20
C SER A 18 10.30 -1.04 13.34
N GLY A 19 10.09 0.20 13.73
CA GLY A 19 11.01 0.96 14.60
C GLY A 19 10.62 1.07 16.07
N CYS A 20 10.95 0.12 16.90
CA CYS A 20 11.15 0.36 18.34
C CYS A 20 12.62 0.23 18.71
N SER A 21 13.19 1.29 19.18
CA SER A 21 14.16 1.43 20.28
C SER A 21 15.40 2.31 20.07
N SER A 22 15.36 3.39 20.80
CA SER A 22 16.40 4.06 21.62
C SER A 22 17.64 4.75 21.03
N LYS A 23 17.62 6.08 21.29
CA LYS A 23 18.69 6.97 21.80
C LYS A 23 19.86 7.41 20.92
N GLN A 24 19.75 8.73 20.63
CA GLN A 24 20.77 9.80 20.72
C GLN A 24 22.16 9.57 20.09
N GLN A 25 22.48 10.34 19.05
CA GLN A 25 23.42 11.48 19.14
C GLN A 25 23.53 12.22 17.79
N THR A 26 23.59 13.53 17.91
CA THR A 26 23.80 14.53 16.88
C THR A 26 25.16 14.33 16.20
N GLU A 27 25.16 14.21 14.86
CA GLU A 27 26.25 14.72 14.03
C GLU A 27 25.76 14.92 12.59
N THR A 28 25.96 16.13 12.09
CA THR A 28 25.60 16.55 10.73
C THR A 28 26.61 15.91 9.76
N GLU A 29 26.22 14.87 9.07
CA GLU A 29 26.92 14.42 7.87
C GLU A 29 25.98 14.47 6.67
N GLN A 30 26.45 15.14 5.63
CA GLN A 30 25.83 15.16 4.32
C GLN A 30 25.69 13.73 3.80
N THR A 31 24.48 13.20 3.85
CA THR A 31 24.16 11.93 3.22
C THR A 31 23.93 12.19 1.74
N GLU A 32 24.92 11.88 0.93
CA GLU A 32 24.71 11.64 -0.50
C GLU A 32 23.66 10.54 -0.63
N GLY A 33 22.47 10.91 -1.09
CA GLY A 33 21.35 9.98 -1.25
C GLY A 33 21.73 8.87 -2.22
N ILE A 34 21.85 7.66 -1.69
CA ILE A 34 21.87 6.43 -2.48
C ILE A 34 20.44 6.26 -2.98
N SER A 35 20.20 6.64 -4.21
CA SER A 35 18.96 6.29 -4.93
C SER A 35 19.09 4.81 -5.29
N GLU A 36 18.56 3.93 -4.44
CA GLU A 36 18.33 2.54 -4.84
C GLU A 36 17.26 2.55 -5.94
N THR A 37 17.67 2.17 -7.12
CA THR A 37 16.77 1.96 -8.25
C THR A 37 16.07 0.64 -8.01
N VAL A 38 14.81 0.68 -7.63
CA VAL A 38 13.96 -0.51 -7.57
C VAL A 38 13.78 -1.03 -8.99
N GLU A 39 14.15 -2.28 -9.21
CA GLU A 39 13.96 -2.96 -10.49
C GLU A 39 12.52 -3.46 -10.54
N VAL A 40 11.71 -2.87 -11.41
CA VAL A 40 10.30 -3.25 -11.59
C VAL A 40 10.21 -4.21 -12.77
N GLU A 41 9.80 -5.44 -12.52
CA GLU A 41 9.53 -6.44 -13.53
C GLU A 41 8.20 -6.17 -14.22
N ARG A 42 8.19 -6.28 -15.55
CA ARG A 42 7.00 -6.12 -16.39
C ARG A 42 6.74 -7.42 -17.14
N PRO A 43 5.54 -8.01 -17.01
CA PRO A 43 5.14 -9.08 -17.88
C PRO A 43 4.96 -8.59 -19.35
N GLU A 44 5.12 -9.48 -20.30
CA GLU A 44 4.89 -9.18 -21.72
C GLU A 44 3.42 -8.87 -22.02
N GLU A 45 2.50 -9.47 -21.28
CA GLU A 45 1.05 -9.23 -21.36
C GLU A 45 0.51 -8.88 -19.97
N MET A 46 -0.52 -8.04 -19.93
CA MET A 46 -1.19 -7.67 -18.68
C MET A 46 -1.94 -8.89 -18.14
N PRO A 47 -1.73 -9.29 -16.88
CA PRO A 47 -2.46 -10.40 -16.29
C PRO A 47 -3.94 -10.02 -16.05
N GLU A 48 -4.83 -11.01 -16.07
CA GLU A 48 -6.23 -10.81 -15.64
C GLU A 48 -6.36 -10.79 -14.12
N MET A 49 -5.51 -11.58 -13.44
CA MET A 49 -5.43 -11.67 -11.98
C MET A 49 -4.01 -11.36 -11.54
N CYS A 50 -3.89 -10.61 -10.46
CA CYS A 50 -2.63 -10.28 -9.82
C CYS A 50 -2.55 -11.01 -8.49
N GLN A 51 -1.42 -11.65 -8.20
CA GLN A 51 -1.18 -12.30 -6.92
C GLN A 51 -0.22 -11.48 -6.09
N ILE A 52 -0.50 -11.35 -4.80
CA ILE A 52 0.37 -10.71 -3.81
C ILE A 52 0.29 -11.49 -2.49
N GLY A 53 1.39 -12.01 -2.02
CA GLY A 53 1.41 -12.91 -0.87
C GLY A 53 0.50 -14.13 -1.12
N LYS A 54 -0.46 -14.34 -0.23
CA LYS A 54 -1.46 -15.42 -0.32
C LYS A 54 -2.77 -14.99 -0.97
N MET A 55 -2.84 -13.78 -1.45
CA MET A 55 -4.06 -13.20 -2.00
C MET A 55 -3.94 -12.94 -3.49
N GLU A 56 -5.06 -12.92 -4.17
CA GLU A 56 -5.20 -12.49 -5.56
C GLU A 56 -6.34 -11.48 -5.71
N PHE A 57 -6.25 -10.65 -6.73
CA PHE A 57 -7.29 -9.69 -7.09
C PHE A 57 -7.35 -9.51 -8.61
N ALA A 58 -8.53 -9.17 -9.13
CA ALA A 58 -8.71 -8.93 -10.55
C ALA A 58 -8.09 -7.59 -10.97
N LEU A 59 -7.38 -7.58 -12.11
CA LEU A 59 -6.87 -6.37 -12.71
C LEU A 59 -7.97 -5.69 -13.54
N PRO A 60 -8.39 -4.45 -13.21
CA PRO A 60 -9.40 -3.74 -13.98
C PRO A 60 -8.96 -3.52 -15.44
N THR A 61 -9.91 -3.61 -16.38
CA THR A 61 -9.63 -3.51 -17.83
C THR A 61 -9.10 -2.15 -18.28
N ASN A 62 -9.29 -1.11 -17.48
CA ASN A 62 -8.77 0.23 -17.70
C ASN A 62 -7.38 0.47 -17.11
N CYS A 63 -6.75 -0.56 -16.53
CA CYS A 63 -5.36 -0.50 -16.11
C CYS A 63 -4.46 -0.31 -17.35
N THR A 64 -3.59 0.70 -17.28
CA THR A 64 -2.70 1.05 -18.41
C THR A 64 -1.26 0.61 -18.20
N TYR A 65 -0.94 0.15 -16.99
CA TYR A 65 0.38 -0.33 -16.60
C TYR A 65 0.30 -1.26 -15.40
N TYR A 66 1.10 -2.30 -15.42
CA TYR A 66 1.32 -3.24 -14.34
C TYR A 66 2.82 -3.51 -14.20
N GLY A 67 3.30 -3.63 -12.98
CA GLY A 67 4.69 -4.01 -12.69
C GLY A 67 4.83 -4.49 -11.26
N GLU A 68 5.72 -5.42 -11.06
CA GLU A 68 6.03 -6.04 -9.77
C GLU A 68 7.43 -5.64 -9.33
N ALA A 69 7.63 -5.54 -8.02
CA ALA A 69 8.92 -5.36 -7.40
C ALA A 69 8.92 -5.93 -5.99
N GLU A 70 10.08 -6.35 -5.53
CA GLU A 70 10.32 -6.59 -4.12
C GLU A 70 11.07 -5.39 -3.54
N VAL A 71 10.47 -4.77 -2.51
CA VAL A 71 11.04 -3.62 -1.82
C VAL A 71 11.26 -3.99 -0.36
N GLU A 72 12.52 -4.14 0.04
CA GLU A 72 12.90 -4.45 1.43
C GLU A 72 12.25 -5.72 2.01
N GLY A 73 12.01 -6.72 1.16
CA GLY A 73 11.37 -7.97 1.54
C GLY A 73 9.84 -7.93 1.51
N SER A 74 9.25 -6.80 1.09
CA SER A 74 7.81 -6.65 0.87
C SER A 74 7.51 -6.83 -0.61
N GLU A 75 6.55 -7.68 -0.93
CA GLU A 75 6.03 -7.77 -2.29
C GLU A 75 5.23 -6.50 -2.62
N THR A 76 5.48 -5.93 -3.78
CA THR A 76 4.85 -4.69 -4.19
C THR A 76 4.42 -4.74 -5.66
N ILE A 77 3.19 -4.34 -5.93
CA ILE A 77 2.62 -4.23 -7.27
C ILE A 77 2.31 -2.77 -7.55
N TYR A 78 2.75 -2.28 -8.71
CA TYR A 78 2.50 -0.93 -9.21
C TYR A 78 1.49 -0.98 -10.35
N LEU A 79 0.39 -0.25 -10.21
CA LEU A 79 -0.69 -0.18 -11.19
C LEU A 79 -0.94 1.28 -11.57
N TYR A 80 -1.35 1.51 -12.82
CA TYR A 80 -1.67 2.85 -13.30
C TYR A 80 -2.96 2.82 -14.12
N MET A 81 -3.75 3.87 -13.95
CA MET A 81 -4.84 4.25 -14.84
C MET A 81 -4.58 5.69 -15.28
N GLY A 82 -3.91 5.86 -16.41
CA GLY A 82 -3.41 7.18 -16.82
C GLY A 82 -2.38 7.75 -15.85
N ASP A 83 -2.69 8.88 -15.21
CA ASP A 83 -1.83 9.52 -14.20
C ASP A 83 -2.17 9.10 -12.75
N TYR A 84 -3.26 8.37 -12.57
CA TYR A 84 -3.62 7.80 -11.27
C TYR A 84 -2.78 6.55 -11.01
N GLN A 85 -2.19 6.47 -9.82
CA GLN A 85 -1.32 5.39 -9.42
C GLN A 85 -1.96 4.62 -8.26
N VAL A 86 -1.83 3.29 -8.32
CA VAL A 86 -2.15 2.42 -7.19
C VAL A 86 -0.94 1.56 -6.89
N VAL A 87 -0.56 1.55 -5.63
CA VAL A 87 0.49 0.66 -5.12
C VAL A 87 -0.15 -0.32 -4.16
N VAL A 88 0.06 -1.59 -4.40
CA VAL A 88 -0.39 -2.68 -3.55
C VAL A 88 0.83 -3.29 -2.89
N SER A 89 0.82 -3.43 -1.57
CA SER A 89 1.90 -4.10 -0.84
C SER A 89 1.38 -5.20 0.07
N SER A 90 2.24 -6.20 0.31
CA SER A 90 2.03 -7.27 1.29
C SER A 90 3.23 -7.33 2.23
N ASP A 91 2.96 -7.16 3.52
CA ASP A 91 3.98 -7.13 4.57
C ASP A 91 3.63 -8.12 5.70
N PRO A 92 4.60 -8.80 6.31
CA PRO A 92 4.33 -9.65 7.45
C PRO A 92 3.87 -8.83 8.66
N PHE A 93 2.78 -9.23 9.30
CA PHE A 93 2.35 -8.68 10.56
C PHE A 93 3.00 -9.46 11.72
N PRO A 94 3.41 -8.81 12.83
CA PRO A 94 4.14 -9.47 13.91
C PRO A 94 3.38 -10.59 14.65
N HIS A 95 2.06 -10.64 14.44
CA HIS A 95 1.14 -11.59 15.06
C HIS A 95 0.33 -12.31 14.02
N ASP A 96 0.07 -13.59 14.24
CA ASP A 96 -0.79 -14.41 13.38
C ASP A 96 -2.28 -14.15 13.71
N ILE A 97 -2.75 -12.96 13.36
CA ILE A 97 -4.13 -12.49 13.56
C ILE A 97 -4.64 -11.83 12.29
N SER A 98 -5.95 -11.70 12.22
CA SER A 98 -6.65 -10.90 11.20
C SER A 98 -7.26 -9.64 11.82
N LEU A 99 -7.60 -8.66 11.00
CA LEU A 99 -8.25 -7.44 11.45
C LEU A 99 -9.56 -7.72 12.22
N THR A 100 -10.26 -8.81 11.87
CA THR A 100 -11.49 -9.28 12.55
C THR A 100 -11.24 -9.79 13.96
N ASP A 101 -10.02 -10.16 14.32
CA ASP A 101 -9.66 -10.69 15.64
C ASP A 101 -9.39 -9.58 16.66
N MET A 102 -9.30 -8.33 16.19
CA MET A 102 -9.09 -7.17 17.04
C MET A 102 -10.39 -6.73 17.69
N ASP A 103 -10.37 -6.59 19.01
CA ASP A 103 -11.43 -5.88 19.72
C ASP A 103 -11.32 -4.35 19.50
N GLU A 104 -12.31 -3.60 19.97
CA GLU A 104 -12.37 -2.14 19.79
C GLU A 104 -11.11 -1.44 20.33
N ALA A 105 -10.61 -1.88 21.50
CA ALA A 105 -9.43 -1.26 22.11
C ALA A 105 -8.13 -1.57 21.36
N ALA A 106 -7.98 -2.80 20.87
CA ALA A 106 -6.85 -3.19 20.03
C ALA A 106 -6.89 -2.45 18.69
N LEU A 107 -8.07 -2.30 18.09
CA LEU A 107 -8.25 -1.58 16.84
C LEU A 107 -7.93 -0.08 17.00
N GLU A 108 -8.38 0.57 18.09
CA GLU A 108 -8.02 1.96 18.39
C GLU A 108 -6.51 2.16 18.54
N LEU A 109 -5.83 1.25 19.26
CA LEU A 109 -4.38 1.29 19.41
C LEU A 109 -3.66 1.10 18.07
N TYR A 110 -4.15 0.18 17.24
CA TYR A 110 -3.61 -0.07 15.91
C TYR A 110 -3.74 1.15 15.00
N ILE A 111 -4.92 1.74 14.91
CA ILE A 111 -5.16 2.98 14.15
C ILE A 111 -4.27 4.12 14.67
N GLY A 112 -4.12 4.21 16.01
CA GLY A 112 -3.20 5.16 16.62
C GLY A 112 -1.76 4.98 16.15
N SER A 113 -1.29 3.73 16.07
CA SER A 113 0.07 3.43 15.58
C SER A 113 0.29 3.80 14.12
N LEU A 114 -0.73 3.67 13.28
CA LEU A 114 -0.66 4.10 11.87
C LEU A 114 -0.51 5.62 11.74
N SER A 115 -0.96 6.38 12.75
CA SER A 115 -0.91 7.84 12.78
C SER A 115 0.41 8.42 13.30
N GLU A 116 1.30 7.61 13.89
CA GLU A 116 2.56 8.07 14.48
C GLU A 116 3.66 8.41 13.45
N GLY A 117 3.38 8.20 12.16
CA GLY A 117 4.26 8.51 11.05
C GLY A 117 4.26 9.98 10.63
N SER A 118 5.00 10.28 9.55
CA SER A 118 5.12 11.62 8.95
C SER A 118 3.84 12.11 8.28
N TYR A 119 2.85 11.24 8.12
CA TYR A 119 1.59 11.52 7.43
C TYR A 119 0.47 11.78 8.43
N GLN A 120 -0.29 12.84 8.19
CA GLN A 120 -1.48 13.11 8.98
C GLN A 120 -2.67 12.33 8.40
N ILE A 121 -3.25 11.42 9.20
CA ILE A 121 -4.51 10.79 8.82
C ILE A 121 -5.60 11.86 8.84
N ALA A 122 -6.13 12.19 7.67
CA ALA A 122 -7.24 13.13 7.50
C ALA A 122 -8.60 12.46 7.81
N GLY A 123 -8.69 11.14 7.68
CA GLY A 123 -9.88 10.36 7.97
C GLY A 123 -9.58 8.89 8.12
N CYS A 124 -10.38 8.20 8.96
CA CYS A 124 -10.32 6.76 9.12
C CYS A 124 -11.76 6.22 9.25
N GLN A 125 -12.07 5.18 8.50
CA GLN A 125 -13.36 4.49 8.55
C GLN A 125 -13.13 2.99 8.40
N ALA A 126 -13.79 2.18 9.23
CA ALA A 126 -13.84 0.73 9.04
C ALA A 126 -15.02 0.38 8.11
N ALA A 127 -14.77 -0.48 7.14
CA ALA A 127 -15.81 -0.97 6.22
C ALA A 127 -15.48 -2.40 5.77
N VAL A 128 -16.50 -3.15 5.37
CA VAL A 128 -16.34 -4.43 4.67
C VAL A 128 -16.40 -4.16 3.17
N VAL A 129 -15.35 -4.53 2.44
CA VAL A 129 -15.29 -4.42 0.98
C VAL A 129 -15.04 -5.82 0.42
N GLY A 130 -15.88 -6.27 -0.51
CA GLY A 130 -15.84 -7.65 -0.96
C GLY A 130 -16.04 -8.64 0.20
N LYS A 131 -15.06 -9.45 0.49
CA LYS A 131 -15.11 -10.47 1.57
C LYS A 131 -14.46 -10.03 2.88
N TYR A 132 -13.63 -8.98 2.85
CA TYR A 132 -12.74 -8.64 3.96
C TYR A 132 -13.06 -7.29 4.59
N PRO A 133 -12.80 -7.14 5.91
CA PRO A 133 -12.83 -5.85 6.58
C PRO A 133 -11.59 -5.04 6.21
N TYR A 134 -11.77 -3.74 6.04
CA TYR A 134 -10.70 -2.78 5.75
C TYR A 134 -10.80 -1.57 6.66
N LEU A 135 -9.66 -0.97 6.96
CA LEU A 135 -9.54 0.41 7.37
C LEU A 135 -9.36 1.26 6.10
N LEU A 136 -10.30 2.14 5.86
CA LEU A 136 -10.24 3.15 4.81
C LEU A 136 -9.59 4.38 5.42
N LEU A 137 -8.39 4.72 4.97
CA LEU A 137 -7.63 5.84 5.49
C LEU A 137 -7.46 6.88 4.39
N ALA A 138 -7.56 8.15 4.76
CA ALA A 138 -7.22 9.27 3.91
C ALA A 138 -6.02 10.01 4.51
N TYR A 139 -5.01 10.21 3.72
CA TYR A 139 -3.80 10.95 4.09
C TYR A 139 -3.61 12.16 3.18
N HIS A 140 -3.03 13.21 3.72
CA HIS A 140 -2.55 14.34 2.95
C HIS A 140 -1.05 14.54 3.21
N ASP A 141 -0.26 14.62 2.15
CA ASP A 141 1.15 14.99 2.21
C ASP A 141 1.31 16.45 1.81
N GLU A 142 1.56 17.33 2.80
CA GLU A 142 1.73 18.76 2.58
C GLU A 142 2.95 19.11 1.71
N ALA A 143 3.99 18.27 1.71
CA ALA A 143 5.21 18.54 0.97
C ALA A 143 5.06 18.22 -0.53
N LEU A 144 4.21 17.24 -0.85
CA LEU A 144 3.92 16.81 -2.21
C LEU A 144 2.59 17.37 -2.73
N GLU A 145 1.79 18.02 -1.87
CA GLU A 145 0.44 18.47 -2.17
C GLU A 145 -0.41 17.32 -2.76
N THR A 146 -0.30 16.12 -2.14
CA THR A 146 -0.90 14.89 -2.65
C THR A 146 -1.83 14.26 -1.63
N ASP A 147 -3.04 13.93 -2.08
CA ASP A 147 -4.02 13.17 -1.31
C ASP A 147 -3.90 11.68 -1.63
N TYR A 148 -3.86 10.85 -0.58
CA TYR A 148 -3.79 9.40 -0.64
C TYR A 148 -5.08 8.79 -0.12
N SER A 149 -5.63 7.84 -0.88
CA SER A 149 -6.71 6.97 -0.46
C SER A 149 -6.16 5.57 -0.21
N VAL A 150 -6.35 5.05 1.01
CA VAL A 150 -5.74 3.79 1.42
C VAL A 150 -6.80 2.81 1.91
N TYR A 151 -6.76 1.60 1.37
CA TYR A 151 -7.44 0.44 1.92
C TYR A 151 -6.39 -0.45 2.59
N HIS A 152 -6.58 -0.69 3.87
CA HIS A 152 -5.62 -1.39 4.71
C HIS A 152 -6.31 -2.51 5.47
N THR A 153 -5.78 -3.74 5.38
CA THR A 153 -6.33 -4.89 6.09
C THR A 153 -5.22 -5.81 6.59
N ILE A 154 -5.58 -6.64 7.56
CA ILE A 154 -4.73 -7.74 8.05
C ILE A 154 -5.52 -9.03 7.89
N ILE A 155 -4.90 -10.00 7.23
CA ILE A 155 -5.47 -11.33 6.99
C ILE A 155 -4.36 -12.35 7.30
N ASP A 156 -4.63 -13.23 8.26
CA ASP A 156 -3.75 -14.35 8.63
C ASP A 156 -2.27 -13.95 8.80
N GLY A 157 -2.02 -12.90 9.59
CA GLY A 157 -0.68 -12.43 9.89
C GLY A 157 0.03 -11.71 8.73
N GLN A 158 -0.72 -11.29 7.70
CA GLN A 158 -0.22 -10.45 6.60
C GLN A 158 -1.01 -9.14 6.53
N VAL A 159 -0.28 -8.06 6.35
CA VAL A 159 -0.84 -6.74 6.07
C VAL A 159 -0.96 -6.60 4.56
N TYR A 160 -2.12 -6.20 4.07
CA TYR A 160 -2.33 -5.83 2.67
C TYR A 160 -2.76 -4.38 2.60
N THR A 161 -2.03 -3.60 1.83
CA THR A 161 -2.28 -2.17 1.69
C THR A 161 -2.42 -1.79 0.22
N PHE A 162 -3.53 -1.14 -0.12
CA PHE A 162 -3.79 -0.56 -1.44
C PHE A 162 -3.77 0.95 -1.30
N VAL A 163 -2.81 1.60 -1.91
CA VAL A 163 -2.62 3.06 -1.85
C VAL A 163 -2.87 3.66 -3.21
N GLY A 164 -3.94 4.42 -3.34
CA GLY A 164 -4.29 5.13 -4.56
C GLY A 164 -4.00 6.62 -4.42
N TYR A 165 -3.35 7.22 -5.44
CA TYR A 165 -3.03 8.64 -5.46
C TYR A 165 -2.79 9.17 -6.87
N ARG A 166 -2.89 10.50 -7.00
CA ARG A 166 -2.49 11.25 -8.18
C ARG A 166 -1.55 12.35 -7.75
N GLU A 167 -0.47 12.58 -8.50
CA GLU A 167 0.41 13.72 -8.24
C GLU A 167 -0.25 15.04 -8.66
N GLY A 168 -0.15 16.06 -7.81
CA GLY A 168 -0.66 17.41 -8.05
C GLY A 168 -2.00 17.69 -7.39
N ASP A 169 -2.51 18.93 -7.58
CA ASP A 169 -3.65 19.50 -6.86
C ASP A 169 -5.03 19.05 -7.40
N GLU A 170 -5.07 18.22 -8.45
CA GLU A 170 -6.34 17.77 -9.01
C GLU A 170 -6.96 16.70 -8.11
N PRO A 171 -8.23 16.84 -7.71
CA PRO A 171 -8.88 15.85 -6.88
C PRO A 171 -9.02 14.51 -7.63
N VAL A 172 -8.93 13.42 -6.88
CA VAL A 172 -9.18 12.07 -7.40
C VAL A 172 -10.60 11.99 -7.94
N SER A 173 -10.75 11.59 -9.20
CA SER A 173 -12.04 11.47 -9.88
C SER A 173 -12.84 10.26 -9.39
N GLU A 174 -14.15 10.24 -9.67
CA GLU A 174 -14.99 9.07 -9.36
C GLU A 174 -14.50 7.79 -10.06
N GLN A 175 -13.99 7.90 -11.30
CA GLN A 175 -13.46 6.78 -12.05
C GLN A 175 -12.17 6.20 -11.42
N GLU A 176 -11.33 7.05 -10.85
CA GLU A 176 -10.13 6.63 -10.13
C GLU A 176 -10.45 5.98 -8.79
N GLN A 177 -11.46 6.50 -8.09
CA GLN A 177 -11.96 5.86 -6.88
C GLN A 177 -12.59 4.49 -7.19
N GLU A 178 -13.32 4.38 -8.30
CA GLU A 178 -13.90 3.12 -8.75
C GLU A 178 -12.81 2.10 -9.12
N PHE A 179 -11.73 2.54 -9.79
CA PHE A 179 -10.58 1.70 -10.12
C PHE A 179 -9.95 1.10 -8.86
N LEU A 180 -9.67 1.91 -7.84
CA LEU A 180 -9.14 1.43 -6.57
C LEU A 180 -10.11 0.49 -5.84
N TYR A 181 -11.42 0.85 -5.83
CA TYR A 181 -12.44 0.03 -5.21
C TYR A 181 -12.61 -1.33 -5.90
N GLU A 182 -12.52 -1.40 -7.24
CA GLU A 182 -12.61 -2.62 -8.02
C GLU A 182 -11.48 -3.59 -7.65
N LEU A 183 -10.23 -3.10 -7.56
CA LEU A 183 -9.08 -3.89 -7.12
C LEU A 183 -9.35 -4.52 -5.74
N VAL A 184 -9.75 -3.69 -4.77
CA VAL A 184 -9.96 -4.13 -3.38
C VAL A 184 -11.14 -5.07 -3.25
N SER A 185 -12.24 -4.81 -3.96
CA SER A 185 -13.48 -5.59 -3.85
C SER A 185 -13.39 -7.00 -4.44
N THR A 186 -12.45 -7.21 -5.35
CA THR A 186 -12.21 -8.51 -5.99
C THR A 186 -11.19 -9.37 -5.27
N MET A 187 -10.55 -8.85 -4.22
CA MET A 187 -9.54 -9.58 -3.46
C MET A 187 -10.09 -10.89 -2.88
N THR A 188 -9.35 -11.97 -3.05
CA THR A 188 -9.67 -13.31 -2.57
C THR A 188 -8.39 -14.09 -2.28
N GLU A 189 -8.49 -15.23 -1.60
CA GLU A 189 -7.36 -16.12 -1.41
C GLU A 189 -6.89 -16.69 -2.75
N ALA A 190 -5.58 -16.67 -2.99
CA ALA A 190 -4.99 -17.31 -4.15
C ALA A 190 -5.20 -18.83 -4.08
N PRO A 191 -5.39 -19.52 -5.21
CA PRO A 191 -5.45 -20.97 -5.24
C PRO A 191 -4.18 -21.56 -4.63
N GLU A 192 -4.33 -22.57 -3.74
CA GLU A 192 -3.16 -23.32 -3.29
C GLU A 192 -2.52 -23.97 -4.52
N GLU A 193 -1.23 -23.72 -4.75
CA GLU A 193 -0.49 -24.49 -5.75
C GLU A 193 -0.44 -25.95 -5.26
N ASP A 194 -1.15 -26.84 -5.96
CA ASP A 194 -1.05 -28.27 -5.72
C ASP A 194 0.44 -28.66 -5.86
N GLU A 195 1.10 -28.98 -4.75
CA GLU A 195 2.46 -29.52 -4.76
C GLU A 195 2.47 -30.80 -5.62
N ALA A 196 2.97 -30.65 -6.85
CA ALA A 196 3.07 -31.71 -7.83
C ALA A 196 4.36 -32.55 -7.66
#